data_00b19edb5fd17a8c45b793b892dcd520
#
_entry.id   00b19edb5fd17a8c45b793b892dcd520
#
_cell.length_a   1.000
_cell.length_b   1.000
_cell.length_c   1.000
_cell.angle_alpha   90.00
_cell.angle_beta   90.00
_cell.angle_gamma   90.00
#
_symmetry.space_group_name_H-M   'P 1'
#
loop_
_entity.id
_entity.type
_entity.pdbx_description
1 polymer ?
#
loop_
_entity_poly.entity_id
_entity_poly.type
_entity_poly.pdbx_seq_one_letter_code
_entity_poly.pdbx_strand_id
1 'polypeptide(L)'
;MKRIAIMIITTLCFGVSAHAGDPVAGEKVFKKCKSCHVVEKEKNKTGPHLVGLIGREAGSVESFKKYSKAMKASSIVWDAETLDGYLTNPKKYMKGTKMAFAGLKKEKDRQNIIAYFESLQ
;
A
#
# COMPACT_ATOMS: atom_id res chain seq x y z
N MET A 1 -19.19 56.76 19.52
CA MET A 1 -18.19 56.16 18.59
C MET A 1 -18.25 54.62 18.80
N LYS A 2 -18.89 53.94 17.87
CA LYS A 2 -19.07 52.47 17.91
C LYS A 2 -17.86 51.82 17.19
N ARG A 3 -17.06 51.03 17.87
CA ARG A 3 -15.96 50.26 17.31
C ARG A 3 -16.53 48.94 16.77
N ILE A 4 -16.51 48.79 15.44
CA ILE A 4 -16.90 47.54 14.76
C ILE A 4 -15.67 46.64 14.77
N ALA A 5 -15.74 45.56 15.53
CA ALA A 5 -14.71 44.50 15.49
C ALA A 5 -14.99 43.62 14.27
N ILE A 6 -14.08 43.65 13.31
CA ILE A 6 -14.12 42.75 12.15
C ILE A 6 -13.49 41.42 12.58
N MET A 7 -14.32 40.41 12.69
CA MET A 7 -13.89 39.04 12.98
C MET A 7 -13.42 38.39 11.68
N ILE A 8 -12.10 38.22 11.53
CA ILE A 8 -11.52 37.52 10.40
C ILE A 8 -11.65 36.03 10.65
N ILE A 9 -12.57 35.38 9.95
CA ILE A 9 -12.72 33.92 9.98
C ILE A 9 -11.67 33.34 9.03
N THR A 10 -10.61 32.80 9.59
CA THR A 10 -9.58 32.07 8.85
C THR A 10 -10.13 30.68 8.51
N THR A 11 -10.58 30.48 7.29
CA THR A 11 -10.99 29.16 6.80
C THR A 11 -9.74 28.31 6.59
N LEU A 12 -9.52 27.34 7.47
CA LEU A 12 -8.45 26.37 7.36
C LEU A 12 -8.87 25.35 6.28
N CYS A 13 -8.37 25.51 5.06
CA CYS A 13 -8.50 24.51 4.01
C CYS A 13 -7.64 23.30 4.37
N PHE A 14 -8.26 22.27 4.93
CA PHE A 14 -7.65 20.95 4.98
C PHE A 14 -7.57 20.43 3.54
N GLY A 15 -6.39 20.52 2.95
CA GLY A 15 -6.11 19.91 1.66
C GLY A 15 -6.21 18.39 1.82
N VAL A 16 -7.30 17.80 1.32
CA VAL A 16 -7.38 16.34 1.13
C VAL A 16 -6.35 16.01 0.05
N SER A 17 -5.28 15.35 0.43
CA SER A 17 -4.30 14.83 -0.51
C SER A 17 -4.99 13.74 -1.34
N ALA A 18 -5.49 14.10 -2.51
CA ALA A 18 -6.06 13.13 -3.44
C ALA A 18 -4.91 12.27 -3.98
N HIS A 19 -4.92 10.97 -3.67
CA HIS A 19 -4.03 10.02 -4.32
C HIS A 19 -4.27 10.06 -5.82
N ALA A 20 -3.19 10.28 -6.62
CA ALA A 20 -3.27 10.41 -8.08
C ALA A 20 -3.52 9.08 -8.80
N GLY A 21 -3.75 7.96 -8.06
CA GLY A 21 -3.95 6.63 -8.60
C GLY A 21 -5.41 6.32 -8.92
N ASP A 22 -5.59 5.48 -9.95
CA ASP A 22 -6.89 4.96 -10.38
C ASP A 22 -7.04 3.51 -9.90
N PRO A 23 -8.00 3.20 -9.00
CA PRO A 23 -8.19 1.84 -8.49
C PRO A 23 -8.62 0.84 -9.57
N VAL A 24 -9.36 1.26 -10.61
CA VAL A 24 -9.75 0.38 -11.72
C VAL A 24 -8.53 -0.01 -12.55
N ALA A 25 -7.66 0.94 -12.85
CA ALA A 25 -6.37 0.66 -13.50
C ALA A 25 -5.46 -0.17 -12.60
N GLY A 26 -5.50 0.05 -11.28
CA GLY A 26 -4.75 -0.71 -10.28
C GLY A 26 -5.15 -2.18 -10.22
N GLU A 27 -6.43 -2.49 -10.36
CA GLU A 27 -6.90 -3.88 -10.47
C GLU A 27 -6.30 -4.59 -11.67
N LYS A 28 -6.11 -3.89 -12.79
CA LYS A 28 -5.43 -4.44 -13.96
C LYS A 28 -3.94 -4.69 -13.69
N VAL A 29 -3.28 -3.79 -12.99
CA VAL A 29 -1.87 -3.99 -12.55
C VAL A 29 -1.77 -5.19 -11.61
N PHE A 30 -2.73 -5.39 -10.73
CA PHE A 30 -2.78 -6.52 -9.79
C PHE A 30 -2.77 -7.89 -10.48
N LYS A 31 -3.12 -7.98 -11.74
CA LYS A 31 -3.00 -9.24 -12.52
C LYS A 31 -1.59 -9.84 -12.46
N LYS A 32 -0.56 -9.03 -12.30
CA LYS A 32 0.83 -9.46 -12.11
C LYS A 32 1.10 -10.11 -10.74
N CYS A 33 0.18 -9.98 -9.80
CA CYS A 33 0.31 -10.46 -8.43
C CYS A 33 -0.56 -11.69 -8.13
N LYS A 34 -1.58 -11.94 -8.98
CA LYS A 34 -2.61 -12.98 -8.76
C LYS A 34 -2.08 -14.41 -8.71
N SER A 35 -0.95 -14.69 -9.34
CA SER A 35 -0.35 -16.03 -9.27
C SER A 35 0.09 -16.40 -7.86
N CYS A 36 0.40 -15.40 -7.04
CA CYS A 36 0.93 -15.59 -5.69
C CYS A 36 0.06 -15.03 -4.56
N HIS A 37 -0.85 -14.10 -4.86
CA HIS A 37 -1.65 -13.40 -3.85
C HIS A 37 -3.14 -13.40 -4.15
N VAL A 38 -3.95 -13.45 -3.09
CA VAL A 38 -5.41 -13.30 -3.14
C VAL A 38 -5.80 -12.07 -2.32
N VAL A 39 -6.71 -11.23 -2.82
CA VAL A 39 -7.19 -10.03 -2.12
C VAL A 39 -8.63 -10.15 -1.62
N GLU A 40 -9.44 -11.07 -2.19
CA GLU A 40 -10.86 -11.18 -1.90
C GLU A 40 -11.17 -12.01 -0.65
N LYS A 41 -10.23 -12.85 -0.22
CA LYS A 41 -10.40 -13.74 0.93
C LYS A 41 -9.05 -14.10 1.56
N GLU A 42 -9.08 -14.51 2.81
CA GLU A 42 -7.91 -14.90 3.58
C GLU A 42 -7.35 -16.27 3.15
N LYS A 43 -7.00 -16.38 1.87
CA LYS A 43 -6.40 -17.57 1.28
C LYS A 43 -4.96 -17.29 0.88
N ASN A 44 -4.02 -17.98 1.50
CA ASN A 44 -2.61 -17.92 1.14
C ASN A 44 -2.34 -18.81 -0.08
N LYS A 45 -1.38 -18.38 -0.89
CA LYS A 45 -0.81 -19.14 -2.01
C LYS A 45 0.71 -19.18 -1.83
N THR A 46 1.47 -18.93 -2.89
CA THR A 46 2.93 -18.75 -2.79
C THR A 46 3.31 -17.58 -1.88
N GLY A 47 2.50 -16.52 -1.90
CA GLY A 47 2.55 -15.40 -0.98
C GLY A 47 1.36 -15.37 -0.02
N PRO A 48 1.41 -14.51 1.01
CA PRO A 48 0.29 -14.31 1.92
C PRO A 48 -0.89 -13.66 1.21
N HIS A 49 -2.11 -13.87 1.75
CA HIS A 49 -3.25 -13.09 1.30
C HIS A 49 -3.03 -11.59 1.56
N LEU A 50 -3.69 -10.75 0.80
CA LEU A 50 -3.58 -9.29 0.90
C LEU A 50 -4.86 -8.63 1.44
N VAL A 51 -5.73 -9.40 2.09
CA VAL A 51 -6.91 -8.85 2.77
C VAL A 51 -6.46 -7.94 3.91
N GLY A 52 -6.97 -6.71 3.94
CA GLY A 52 -6.60 -5.73 4.96
C GLY A 52 -5.14 -5.27 4.89
N LEU A 53 -4.55 -5.25 3.69
CA LEU A 53 -3.13 -4.93 3.51
C LEU A 53 -2.76 -3.53 4.02
N ILE A 54 -3.57 -2.52 3.72
CA ILE A 54 -3.30 -1.14 4.16
C ILE A 54 -3.46 -1.06 5.68
N GLY A 55 -2.41 -0.61 6.37
CA GLY A 55 -2.35 -0.54 7.82
C GLY A 55 -1.89 -1.83 8.50
N ARG A 56 -1.60 -2.89 7.73
CA ARG A 56 -1.12 -4.17 8.25
C ARG A 56 0.39 -4.16 8.42
N GLU A 57 0.86 -4.69 9.55
CA GLU A 57 2.30 -4.87 9.79
C GLU A 57 2.87 -5.95 8.87
N ALA A 58 4.08 -5.72 8.36
CA ALA A 58 4.78 -6.67 7.51
C ALA A 58 5.03 -7.99 8.26
N GLY A 59 4.86 -9.11 7.57
CA GLY A 59 5.11 -10.43 8.15
C GLY A 59 4.09 -10.89 9.20
N SER A 60 2.94 -10.25 9.30
CA SER A 60 1.97 -10.45 10.39
C SER A 60 0.85 -11.45 10.12
N VAL A 61 0.71 -11.97 8.91
CA VAL A 61 -0.33 -12.98 8.62
C VAL A 61 0.06 -14.31 9.26
N GLU A 62 -0.57 -14.63 10.38
CA GLU A 62 -0.23 -15.83 11.18
C GLU A 62 -0.39 -17.15 10.42
N SER A 63 -1.38 -17.23 9.54
CA SER A 63 -1.64 -18.42 8.72
C SER A 63 -0.60 -18.63 7.60
N PHE A 64 0.21 -17.61 7.27
CA PHE A 64 1.26 -17.72 6.27
C PHE A 64 2.60 -18.07 6.93
N LYS A 65 3.10 -19.28 6.70
CA LYS A 65 4.29 -19.81 7.39
C LYS A 65 5.61 -19.63 6.61
N LYS A 66 5.54 -19.05 5.40
CA LYS A 66 6.68 -18.98 4.48
C LYS A 66 7.34 -17.61 4.38
N TYR A 67 7.08 -16.69 5.31
CA TYR A 67 7.77 -15.40 5.31
C TYR A 67 9.28 -15.54 5.35
N SER A 68 9.98 -14.65 4.65
CA SER A 68 11.42 -14.49 4.84
C SER A 68 11.74 -14.00 6.25
N LYS A 69 12.95 -14.28 6.72
CA LYS A 69 13.44 -13.72 7.99
C LYS A 69 13.40 -12.19 7.96
N ALA A 70 13.77 -11.59 6.83
CA ALA A 70 13.73 -10.13 6.65
C ALA A 70 12.32 -9.56 6.83
N MET A 71 11.31 -10.21 6.23
CA MET A 71 9.92 -9.79 6.35
C MET A 71 9.41 -9.90 7.78
N LYS A 72 9.72 -11.01 8.46
CA LYS A 72 9.34 -11.22 9.87
C LYS A 72 10.02 -10.25 10.83
N ALA A 73 11.25 -9.87 10.57
CA ALA A 73 12.00 -8.94 11.39
C ALA A 73 11.67 -7.47 11.10
N SER A 74 10.93 -7.20 10.03
CA SER A 74 10.55 -5.85 9.64
C SER A 74 9.44 -5.32 10.54
N SER A 75 9.59 -4.07 10.97
CA SER A 75 8.54 -3.32 11.69
C SER A 75 7.73 -2.40 10.77
N ILE A 76 7.84 -2.60 9.45
CA ILE A 76 7.13 -1.79 8.46
C ILE A 76 5.63 -2.04 8.56
N VAL A 77 4.85 -0.97 8.53
CA VAL A 77 3.41 -1.00 8.30
C VAL A 77 3.14 -0.65 6.84
N TRP A 78 2.32 -1.45 6.17
CA TRP A 78 2.01 -1.22 4.78
C TRP A 78 1.06 -0.04 4.61
N ASP A 79 1.55 0.99 3.97
CA ASP A 79 0.83 2.19 3.56
C ASP A 79 1.26 2.60 2.15
N ALA A 80 0.77 3.73 1.66
CA ALA A 80 1.11 4.21 0.32
C ALA A 80 2.62 4.39 0.13
N GLU A 81 3.32 4.94 1.11
CA GLU A 81 4.76 5.21 1.04
C GLU A 81 5.58 3.92 1.04
N THR A 82 5.33 3.03 2.01
CA THR A 82 6.09 1.78 2.14
C THR A 82 5.81 0.81 0.99
N LEU A 83 4.56 0.77 0.50
CA LEU A 83 4.21 -0.01 -0.70
C LEU A 83 4.88 0.55 -1.95
N ASP A 84 4.94 1.87 -2.12
CA ASP A 84 5.64 2.47 -3.26
C ASP A 84 7.12 2.08 -3.27
N GLY A 85 7.79 2.19 -2.14
CA GLY A 85 9.19 1.79 -1.99
C GLY A 85 9.43 0.31 -2.26
N TYR A 86 8.65 -0.55 -1.62
CA TYR A 86 8.78 -2.00 -1.76
C TYR A 86 8.47 -2.48 -3.19
N LEU A 87 7.39 -1.98 -3.79
CA LEU A 87 6.97 -2.37 -5.14
C LEU A 87 7.86 -1.80 -6.24
N THR A 88 8.63 -0.77 -5.97
CA THR A 88 9.63 -0.26 -6.93
C THR A 88 10.71 -1.31 -7.22
N ASN A 89 11.24 -1.92 -6.17
CA ASN A 89 12.22 -3.00 -6.24
C ASN A 89 12.25 -3.75 -4.90
N PRO A 90 11.51 -4.84 -4.76
CA PRO A 90 11.41 -5.55 -3.50
C PRO A 90 12.75 -5.98 -2.90
N LYS A 91 13.64 -6.52 -3.70
CA LYS A 91 14.95 -7.01 -3.24
C LYS A 91 15.87 -5.90 -2.76
N LYS A 92 15.78 -4.72 -3.36
CA LYS A 92 16.56 -3.56 -2.94
C LYS A 92 15.99 -2.94 -1.68
N TYR A 93 14.68 -2.83 -1.59
CA TYR A 93 13.99 -2.25 -0.45
C TYR A 93 14.11 -3.12 0.81
N MET A 94 13.99 -4.42 0.65
CA MET A 94 14.07 -5.39 1.73
C MET A 94 14.99 -6.54 1.33
N LYS A 95 16.28 -6.44 1.67
CA LYS A 95 17.25 -7.51 1.42
C LYS A 95 16.83 -8.79 2.12
N GLY A 96 16.82 -9.89 1.38
CA GLY A 96 16.40 -11.19 1.90
C GLY A 96 14.92 -11.50 1.71
N THR A 97 14.15 -10.61 1.09
CA THR A 97 12.76 -10.94 0.71
C THR A 97 12.72 -12.17 -0.19
N LYS A 98 11.72 -13.03 0.03
CA LYS A 98 11.49 -14.22 -0.80
C LYS A 98 10.56 -13.95 -1.99
N MET A 99 9.98 -12.75 -2.09
CA MET A 99 9.10 -12.41 -3.18
C MET A 99 9.89 -12.33 -4.50
N ALA A 100 9.64 -13.26 -5.41
CA ALA A 100 10.30 -13.34 -6.71
C ALA A 100 9.63 -12.41 -7.73
N PHE A 101 9.71 -11.12 -7.47
CA PHE A 101 9.10 -10.07 -8.30
C PHE A 101 10.10 -8.93 -8.50
N ALA A 102 10.34 -8.56 -9.76
CA ALA A 102 11.35 -7.55 -10.09
C ALA A 102 10.96 -6.12 -9.72
N GLY A 103 9.67 -5.89 -9.52
CA GLY A 103 9.12 -4.58 -9.19
C GLY A 103 8.32 -3.94 -10.31
N LEU A 104 7.58 -2.91 -9.95
CA LEU A 104 6.84 -2.03 -10.86
C LEU A 104 7.68 -0.78 -11.12
N LYS A 105 8.29 -0.67 -12.29
CA LYS A 105 9.20 0.45 -12.62
C LYS A 105 8.45 1.75 -12.87
N LYS A 106 7.22 1.67 -13.40
CA LYS A 106 6.41 2.85 -13.68
C LYS A 106 5.73 3.34 -12.40
N GLU A 107 5.98 4.58 -12.03
CA GLU A 107 5.34 5.23 -10.89
C GLU A 107 3.81 5.19 -10.98
N LYS A 108 3.27 5.39 -12.18
CA LYS A 108 1.82 5.36 -12.41
C LYS A 108 1.22 3.99 -12.07
N ASP A 109 1.90 2.90 -12.42
CA ASP A 109 1.43 1.55 -12.08
C ASP A 109 1.43 1.34 -10.55
N ARG A 110 2.44 1.85 -9.85
CA ARG A 110 2.49 1.79 -8.39
C ARG A 110 1.39 2.61 -7.74
N GLN A 111 1.18 3.84 -8.19
CA GLN A 111 0.10 4.69 -7.72
C GLN A 111 -1.27 4.04 -7.93
N ASN A 112 -1.49 3.43 -9.08
CA ASN A 112 -2.75 2.78 -9.41
C ASN A 112 -2.99 1.54 -8.54
N ILE A 113 -1.99 0.66 -8.36
CA ILE A 113 -2.17 -0.53 -7.51
C ILE A 113 -2.36 -0.17 -6.04
N ILE A 114 -1.69 0.86 -5.55
CA ILE A 114 -1.88 1.37 -4.18
C ILE A 114 -3.32 1.89 -4.01
N ALA A 115 -3.82 2.67 -4.97
CA ALA A 115 -5.22 3.12 -4.97
C ALA A 115 -6.20 1.94 -4.98
N TYR A 116 -5.89 0.88 -5.71
CA TYR A 116 -6.68 -0.35 -5.71
C TYR A 116 -6.70 -0.99 -4.31
N PHE A 117 -5.56 -1.17 -3.66
CA PHE A 117 -5.51 -1.70 -2.31
C PHE A 117 -6.26 -0.84 -1.29
N GLU A 118 -6.15 0.47 -1.40
CA GLU A 118 -6.90 1.40 -0.54
C GLU A 118 -8.41 1.31 -0.75
N SER A 119 -8.85 1.04 -1.98
CA SER A 119 -10.28 0.87 -2.30
C SER A 119 -10.91 -0.41 -1.73
N LEU A 120 -10.09 -1.36 -1.30
CA LEU A 120 -10.53 -2.64 -0.73
C LEU A 120 -10.70 -2.60 0.80
N GLN A 121 -10.48 -1.45 1.43
CA GLN A 121 -10.61 -1.28 2.89
C GLN A 121 -12.05 -1.17 3.37
#